data_c7e06a4dfe87dafca2fddbea541a7be5
#
_entry.id   c7e06a4dfe87dafca2fddbea541a7be5
#
_cell.length_a   1.000
_cell.length_b   1.000
_cell.length_c   1.000
_cell.angle_alpha   90.00
_cell.angle_beta   90.00
_cell.angle_gamma   90.00
#
_symmetry.space_group_name_H-M   'P 1'
#
loop_
_entity.id
_entity.type
_entity.pdbx_description
1 polymer ?
#
loop_
_entity_poly.entity_id
_entity_poly.type
_entity_poly.pdbx_seq_one_letter_code
_entity_poly.pdbx_strand_id
1 'polypeptide(L)'
;MLTRPESTLSLTLGSPVYRRAMVSLFLGGLGISIAMPQLSLFLVQDLGASLPVAGLFFLTNLAAPVLGFVVGKWSDRMRDRLSLFRVGAVVGLVGWLAMAFSTQVWMAFAINLVVLGFAGATSSLIFAAVRDQLTHAPSGADNRVMSTVRLGFSVGFLTGPLLGSVLGGLVGLRLTLVAAGVCTLLQAVPVIRQTVLRAVPEPVPVPEHRADEEPVRAPSLVPLLTFLGLGVLAMSGDTIKFAYLPIYMELQLGTPDWLRGVVISVQSLGMLVFIPVMGVLADRFGAQRLVVGNVLLGVGANLGFLVAGSELVLIAATVLNAAMWATLGGIGITVAQDLYPSGIGMASSLYFSAIRFSGAIGGIAGGLGVGWFGVPGVFVVPAVLCGVAAVGLLLQAVVGHRAARAATGPPAGTR
;
A
#
# COMPACT_ATOMS: atom_id res chain seq x y z
N MET A 1 0.66 2.30 44.63
CA MET A 1 1.57 2.96 43.67
C MET A 1 1.04 2.71 42.27
N LEU A 2 0.34 3.67 41.71
CA LEU A 2 -0.13 3.59 40.32
C LEU A 2 1.08 3.87 39.44
N THR A 3 1.68 2.81 38.88
CA THR A 3 2.71 2.94 37.85
C THR A 3 2.11 3.71 36.68
N ARG A 4 2.70 4.87 36.36
CA ARG A 4 2.35 5.63 35.14
C ARG A 4 2.41 4.65 33.98
N PRO A 5 1.38 4.59 33.09
CA PRO A 5 1.46 3.76 31.91
C PRO A 5 2.68 4.22 31.10
N GLU A 6 3.70 3.34 31.00
CA GLU A 6 4.84 3.62 30.16
C GLU A 6 4.34 3.93 28.75
N SER A 7 4.84 5.01 28.15
CA SER A 7 4.42 5.36 26.81
C SER A 7 4.77 4.22 25.84
N THR A 8 3.90 3.88 24.92
CA THR A 8 4.13 2.79 23.94
C THR A 8 5.45 2.99 23.19
N LEU A 9 5.85 4.24 23.02
CA LEU A 9 7.11 4.61 22.39
C LEU A 9 8.30 4.20 23.27
N SER A 10 8.21 4.40 24.61
CA SER A 10 9.28 3.99 25.53
C SER A 10 9.42 2.47 25.60
N LEU A 11 8.32 1.72 25.57
CA LEU A 11 8.32 0.25 25.50
C LEU A 11 8.97 -0.25 24.21
N THR A 12 8.64 0.37 23.07
CA THR A 12 9.19 -0.05 21.77
C THR A 12 10.67 0.32 21.64
N LEU A 13 11.06 1.52 22.05
CA LEU A 13 12.46 1.99 21.97
C LEU A 13 13.35 1.35 23.04
N GLY A 14 12.80 0.95 24.17
CA GLY A 14 13.49 0.24 25.24
C GLY A 14 13.90 -1.19 24.84
N SER A 15 13.11 -1.85 23.99
CA SER A 15 13.44 -3.20 23.52
C SER A 15 14.41 -3.16 22.33
N PRO A 16 15.59 -3.80 22.42
CA PRO A 16 16.53 -3.86 21.30
C PRO A 16 15.95 -4.54 20.06
N VAL A 17 15.05 -5.50 20.22
CA VAL A 17 14.41 -6.23 19.11
C VAL A 17 13.51 -5.30 18.30
N TYR A 18 12.62 -4.59 18.97
CA TYR A 18 11.64 -3.71 18.29
C TYR A 18 12.32 -2.47 17.69
N ARG A 19 13.30 -1.88 18.40
CA ARG A 19 14.11 -0.77 17.88
C ARG A 19 14.86 -1.16 16.60
N ARG A 20 15.50 -2.33 16.58
CA ARG A 20 16.22 -2.83 15.40
C ARG A 20 15.27 -3.14 14.24
N ALA A 21 14.10 -3.74 14.54
CA ALA A 21 13.06 -3.97 13.53
C ALA A 21 12.55 -2.65 12.93
N MET A 22 12.35 -1.60 13.75
CA MET A 22 11.92 -0.28 13.30
C MET A 22 12.95 0.36 12.37
N VAL A 23 14.25 0.32 12.71
CA VAL A 23 15.34 0.82 11.84
C VAL A 23 15.41 0.01 10.54
N SER A 24 15.28 -1.30 10.62
CA SER A 24 15.26 -2.18 9.44
C SER A 24 14.09 -1.84 8.50
N LEU A 25 12.89 -1.63 9.05
CA LEU A 25 11.70 -1.22 8.29
C LEU A 25 11.86 0.19 7.70
N PHE A 26 12.47 1.11 8.43
CA PHE A 26 12.79 2.45 7.90
C PHE A 26 13.67 2.35 6.65
N LEU A 27 14.75 1.59 6.71
CA LEU A 27 15.66 1.39 5.58
C LEU A 27 14.97 0.67 4.41
N GLY A 28 14.12 -0.32 4.69
CA GLY A 28 13.33 -1.00 3.67
C GLY A 28 12.31 -0.07 2.97
N GLY A 29 11.57 0.72 3.76
CA GLY A 29 10.64 1.72 3.24
C GLY A 29 11.35 2.80 2.41
N LEU A 30 12.50 3.27 2.90
CA LEU A 30 13.34 4.24 2.22
C LEU A 30 13.83 3.71 0.86
N GLY A 31 14.40 2.50 0.82
CA GLY A 31 14.92 1.91 -0.41
C GLY A 31 13.85 1.75 -1.49
N ILE A 32 12.69 1.22 -1.15
CA ILE A 32 11.57 1.06 -2.09
C ILE A 32 11.12 2.43 -2.62
N SER A 33 10.93 3.41 -1.74
CA SER A 33 10.34 4.69 -2.12
C SER A 33 11.32 5.66 -2.81
N ILE A 34 12.63 5.51 -2.62
CA ILE A 34 13.66 6.18 -3.43
C ILE A 34 13.49 5.79 -4.91
N ALA A 35 13.33 4.51 -5.20
CA ALA A 35 13.29 4.00 -6.56
C ALA A 35 11.93 4.21 -7.25
N MET A 36 10.82 4.13 -6.51
CA MET A 36 9.48 4.01 -7.08
C MET A 36 9.12 5.12 -8.09
N PRO A 37 9.32 6.42 -7.81
CA PRO A 37 9.04 7.46 -8.80
C PRO A 37 10.11 7.56 -9.89
N GLN A 38 11.32 7.05 -9.66
CA GLN A 38 12.42 7.10 -10.61
C GLN A 38 12.36 5.98 -11.67
N LEU A 39 11.65 4.88 -11.36
CA LEU A 39 11.54 3.73 -12.28
C LEU A 39 10.89 4.11 -13.61
N SER A 40 9.84 4.92 -13.60
CA SER A 40 9.17 5.36 -14.84
C SER A 40 10.09 6.22 -15.70
N LEU A 41 10.81 7.15 -15.07
CA LEU A 41 11.80 7.99 -15.73
C LEU A 41 12.95 7.14 -16.30
N PHE A 42 13.47 6.21 -15.52
CA PHE A 42 14.52 5.29 -15.94
C PHE A 42 14.11 4.44 -17.16
N LEU A 43 12.89 3.91 -17.15
CA LEU A 43 12.37 3.14 -18.28
C LEU A 43 12.30 3.98 -19.56
N VAL A 44 11.83 5.22 -19.45
CA VAL A 44 11.64 6.10 -20.62
C VAL A 44 12.95 6.72 -21.07
N GLN A 45 13.74 7.30 -20.17
CA GLN A 45 14.95 8.09 -20.51
C GLN A 45 16.16 7.21 -20.75
N ASP A 46 16.42 6.23 -19.85
CA ASP A 46 17.64 5.42 -19.91
C ASP A 46 17.50 4.18 -20.78
N LEU A 47 16.29 3.58 -20.81
CA LEU A 47 16.04 2.35 -21.60
C LEU A 47 15.26 2.61 -22.89
N GLY A 48 14.78 3.85 -23.14
CA GLY A 48 14.05 4.21 -24.35
C GLY A 48 12.68 3.54 -24.45
N ALA A 49 12.07 3.15 -23.32
CA ALA A 49 10.73 2.58 -23.33
C ALA A 49 9.69 3.61 -23.76
N SER A 50 8.71 3.17 -24.55
CA SER A 50 7.54 4.02 -24.82
C SER A 50 6.70 4.23 -23.56
N LEU A 51 5.95 5.35 -23.51
CA LEU A 51 5.07 5.65 -22.37
C LEU A 51 4.08 4.52 -22.04
N PRO A 52 3.41 3.85 -23.02
CA PRO A 52 2.58 2.70 -22.73
C PRO A 52 3.33 1.56 -22.03
N VAL A 53 4.56 1.25 -22.47
CA VAL A 53 5.38 0.19 -21.89
C VAL A 53 5.79 0.54 -20.46
N ALA A 54 6.11 1.80 -20.18
CA ALA A 54 6.42 2.25 -18.82
C ALA A 54 5.22 2.07 -17.85
N GLY A 55 3.98 2.28 -18.33
CA GLY A 55 2.78 1.97 -17.54
C GLY A 55 2.58 0.46 -17.33
N LEU A 56 2.74 -0.33 -18.39
CA LEU A 56 2.61 -1.79 -18.33
C LEU A 56 3.65 -2.45 -17.41
N PHE A 57 4.77 -1.77 -17.14
CA PHE A 57 5.78 -2.27 -16.19
C PHE A 57 5.18 -2.60 -14.81
N PHE A 58 4.19 -1.85 -14.36
CA PHE A 58 3.55 -2.09 -13.06
C PHE A 58 2.71 -3.38 -13.00
N LEU A 59 2.44 -4.04 -14.14
CA LEU A 59 1.87 -5.39 -14.16
C LEU A 59 2.76 -6.43 -13.47
N THR A 60 4.06 -6.21 -13.44
CA THR A 60 5.00 -7.08 -12.74
C THR A 60 4.68 -7.20 -11.25
N ASN A 61 3.97 -6.22 -10.67
CA ASN A 61 3.50 -6.26 -9.28
C ASN A 61 2.47 -7.37 -9.02
N LEU A 62 1.84 -7.96 -10.07
CA LEU A 62 0.97 -9.14 -9.92
C LEU A 62 1.73 -10.38 -9.42
N ALA A 63 3.05 -10.42 -9.56
CA ALA A 63 3.85 -11.49 -8.97
C ALA A 63 3.88 -11.44 -7.43
N ALA A 64 3.66 -10.26 -6.83
CA ALA A 64 3.81 -10.07 -5.39
C ALA A 64 2.92 -11.00 -4.52
N PRO A 65 1.63 -11.25 -4.82
CA PRO A 65 0.82 -12.21 -4.08
C PRO A 65 1.34 -13.65 -4.19
N VAL A 66 1.76 -14.06 -5.40
CA VAL A 66 2.27 -15.41 -5.66
C VAL A 66 3.59 -15.62 -4.93
N LEU A 67 4.53 -14.69 -5.09
CA LEU A 67 5.83 -14.73 -4.42
C LEU A 67 5.67 -14.61 -2.90
N GLY A 68 4.73 -13.79 -2.43
CA GLY A 68 4.40 -13.67 -1.01
C GLY A 68 3.91 -14.99 -0.41
N PHE A 69 3.06 -15.74 -1.15
CA PHE A 69 2.60 -17.06 -0.73
C PHE A 69 3.76 -18.07 -0.68
N VAL A 70 4.59 -18.12 -1.72
CA VAL A 70 5.76 -19.02 -1.78
C VAL A 70 6.74 -18.72 -0.66
N VAL A 71 7.12 -17.45 -0.48
CA VAL A 71 8.03 -16.99 0.58
C VAL A 71 7.43 -17.26 1.96
N GLY A 72 6.14 -17.01 2.16
CA GLY A 72 5.42 -17.30 3.41
C GLY A 72 5.52 -18.79 3.76
N LYS A 73 5.15 -19.66 2.81
CA LYS A 73 5.23 -21.11 2.98
C LYS A 73 6.66 -21.60 3.26
N TRP A 74 7.65 -21.00 2.64
CA TRP A 74 9.06 -21.28 2.89
C TRP A 74 9.48 -20.85 4.30
N SER A 75 9.13 -19.63 4.66
CA SER A 75 9.38 -19.07 5.98
C SER A 75 8.74 -19.92 7.09
N ASP A 76 7.56 -20.48 6.84
CA ASP A 76 6.85 -21.33 7.81
C ASP A 76 7.54 -22.68 8.08
N ARG A 77 8.47 -23.11 7.23
CA ARG A 77 9.30 -24.30 7.44
C ARG A 77 10.62 -23.98 8.14
N MET A 78 10.97 -22.71 8.27
CA MET A 78 12.24 -22.28 8.88
C MET A 78 12.05 -22.00 10.37
N ARG A 79 13.08 -22.29 11.16
CA ARG A 79 13.13 -21.95 12.60
C ARG A 79 13.31 -20.45 12.84
N ASP A 80 14.09 -19.78 11.96
CA ASP A 80 14.37 -18.35 12.01
C ASP A 80 13.94 -17.67 10.70
N ARG A 81 12.85 -16.90 10.78
CA ARG A 81 12.32 -16.14 9.62
C ARG A 81 13.26 -15.04 9.15
N LEU A 82 14.12 -14.52 10.07
CA LEU A 82 15.08 -13.47 9.74
C LEU A 82 16.20 -13.98 8.81
N SER A 83 16.47 -15.28 8.76
CA SER A 83 17.42 -15.85 7.80
C SER A 83 16.95 -15.62 6.36
N LEU A 84 15.69 -15.90 6.06
CA LEU A 84 15.13 -15.67 4.72
C LEU A 84 15.02 -14.18 4.39
N PHE A 85 14.72 -13.33 5.39
CA PHE A 85 14.74 -11.88 5.24
C PHE A 85 16.14 -11.36 4.84
N ARG A 86 17.21 -11.87 5.47
CA ARG A 86 18.61 -11.50 5.13
C ARG A 86 18.98 -11.92 3.72
N VAL A 87 18.60 -13.14 3.32
CA VAL A 87 18.76 -13.60 1.93
C VAL A 87 18.03 -12.67 0.97
N GLY A 88 16.79 -12.33 1.29
CA GLY A 88 15.99 -11.39 0.49
C GLY A 88 16.61 -9.99 0.37
N ALA A 89 17.29 -9.50 1.41
CA ALA A 89 18.00 -8.22 1.36
C ALA A 89 19.20 -8.26 0.40
N VAL A 90 19.96 -9.38 0.38
CA VAL A 90 21.06 -9.58 -0.57
C VAL A 90 20.53 -9.72 -2.00
N VAL A 91 19.49 -10.52 -2.20
CA VAL A 91 18.83 -10.69 -3.50
C VAL A 91 18.27 -9.34 -3.99
N GLY A 92 17.74 -8.52 -3.07
CA GLY A 92 17.26 -7.18 -3.36
C GLY A 92 18.37 -6.24 -3.84
N LEU A 93 19.54 -6.23 -3.19
CA LEU A 93 20.70 -5.49 -3.69
C LEU A 93 21.07 -5.93 -5.10
N VAL A 94 21.21 -7.26 -5.32
CA VAL A 94 21.54 -7.80 -6.65
C VAL A 94 20.49 -7.40 -7.68
N GLY A 95 19.21 -7.45 -7.31
CA GLY A 95 18.10 -7.03 -8.18
C GLY A 95 18.17 -5.54 -8.54
N TRP A 96 18.42 -4.68 -7.60
CA TRP A 96 18.57 -3.23 -7.86
C TRP A 96 19.82 -2.92 -8.67
N LEU A 97 20.94 -3.60 -8.43
CA LEU A 97 22.13 -3.47 -9.27
C LEU A 97 21.84 -3.96 -10.71
N ALA A 98 21.23 -5.13 -10.86
CA ALA A 98 20.83 -5.64 -12.18
C ALA A 98 19.87 -4.67 -12.89
N MET A 99 18.93 -4.04 -12.16
CA MET A 99 18.03 -3.02 -12.70
C MET A 99 18.82 -1.79 -13.16
N ALA A 100 19.71 -1.27 -12.34
CA ALA A 100 20.52 -0.07 -12.64
C ALA A 100 21.43 -0.26 -13.88
N PHE A 101 21.95 -1.47 -14.08
CA PHE A 101 22.81 -1.80 -15.20
C PHE A 101 22.07 -2.46 -16.36
N SER A 102 20.73 -2.56 -16.32
CA SER A 102 19.96 -3.05 -17.44
C SER A 102 20.11 -2.13 -18.66
N THR A 103 20.13 -2.74 -19.84
CA THR A 103 20.26 -2.04 -21.14
C THR A 103 19.06 -2.26 -22.04
N GLN A 104 18.17 -3.17 -21.67
CA GLN A 104 16.99 -3.54 -22.43
C GLN A 104 15.74 -3.47 -21.53
N VAL A 105 14.65 -3.00 -22.09
CA VAL A 105 13.37 -2.87 -21.35
C VAL A 105 12.89 -4.19 -20.77
N TRP A 106 12.98 -5.29 -21.52
CA TRP A 106 12.54 -6.61 -21.05
C TRP A 106 13.33 -7.10 -19.81
N MET A 107 14.61 -6.70 -19.69
CA MET A 107 15.42 -7.03 -18.51
C MET A 107 14.82 -6.41 -17.25
N ALA A 108 14.40 -5.14 -17.33
CA ALA A 108 13.75 -4.45 -16.22
C ALA A 108 12.48 -5.19 -15.77
N PHE A 109 11.64 -5.64 -16.71
CA PHE A 109 10.45 -6.43 -16.42
C PHE A 109 10.79 -7.76 -15.72
N ALA A 110 11.75 -8.51 -16.27
CA ALA A 110 12.15 -9.80 -15.70
C ALA A 110 12.74 -9.64 -14.29
N ILE A 111 13.61 -8.65 -14.09
CA ILE A 111 14.24 -8.36 -12.81
C ILE A 111 13.19 -7.97 -11.76
N ASN A 112 12.26 -7.08 -12.13
CA ASN A 112 11.21 -6.65 -11.18
C ASN A 112 10.25 -7.79 -10.83
N LEU A 113 9.85 -8.57 -11.85
CA LEU A 113 8.91 -9.68 -11.68
C LEU A 113 9.47 -10.77 -10.75
N VAL A 114 10.71 -11.19 -10.95
CA VAL A 114 11.29 -12.35 -10.27
C VAL A 114 12.15 -11.92 -9.08
N VAL A 115 13.17 -11.09 -9.33
CA VAL A 115 14.21 -10.81 -8.33
C VAL A 115 13.71 -9.82 -7.29
N LEU A 116 13.23 -8.66 -7.71
CA LEU A 116 12.71 -7.64 -6.79
C LEU A 116 11.37 -8.05 -6.18
N GLY A 117 10.54 -8.81 -6.91
CA GLY A 117 9.32 -9.39 -6.37
C GLY A 117 9.61 -10.35 -5.21
N PHE A 118 10.61 -11.23 -5.34
CA PHE A 118 11.07 -12.10 -4.25
C PHE A 118 11.61 -11.29 -3.06
N ALA A 119 12.50 -10.33 -3.31
CA ALA A 119 13.05 -9.46 -2.26
C ALA A 119 11.96 -8.68 -1.53
N GLY A 120 10.97 -8.15 -2.26
CA GLY A 120 9.81 -7.47 -1.68
C GLY A 120 8.95 -8.39 -0.80
N ALA A 121 8.74 -9.64 -1.24
CA ALA A 121 8.01 -10.63 -0.46
C ALA A 121 8.72 -10.96 0.86
N THR A 122 10.06 -11.08 0.87
CA THR A 122 10.83 -11.37 2.08
C THR A 122 10.84 -10.20 3.07
N SER A 123 10.66 -8.96 2.61
CA SER A 123 10.63 -7.78 3.49
C SER A 123 9.47 -7.82 4.49
N SER A 124 8.38 -8.53 4.18
CA SER A 124 7.25 -8.72 5.10
C SER A 124 7.58 -9.61 6.30
N LEU A 125 8.63 -10.43 6.21
CA LEU A 125 9.00 -11.39 7.27
C LEU A 125 9.46 -10.71 8.56
N ILE A 126 9.91 -9.46 8.49
CA ILE A 126 10.27 -8.72 9.70
C ILE A 126 9.04 -8.45 10.58
N PHE A 127 7.87 -8.18 9.98
CA PHE A 127 6.62 -8.05 10.74
C PHE A 127 6.22 -9.37 11.39
N ALA A 128 6.40 -10.49 10.67
CA ALA A 128 6.16 -11.82 11.21
C ALA A 128 7.09 -12.13 12.38
N ALA A 129 8.39 -11.80 12.28
CA ALA A 129 9.35 -11.97 13.34
C ALA A 129 9.02 -11.13 14.59
N VAL A 130 8.60 -9.87 14.40
CA VAL A 130 8.13 -9.03 15.53
C VAL A 130 6.91 -9.65 16.20
N ARG A 131 5.98 -10.20 15.42
CA ARG A 131 4.80 -10.88 15.96
C ARG A 131 5.17 -12.16 16.74
N ASP A 132 6.07 -12.98 16.19
CA ASP A 132 6.58 -14.16 16.88
C ASP A 132 7.22 -13.78 18.23
N GLN A 133 7.99 -12.69 18.26
CA GLN A 133 8.60 -12.17 19.50
C GLN A 133 7.55 -11.73 20.52
N LEU A 134 6.49 -11.04 20.08
CA LEU A 134 5.38 -10.62 20.96
C LEU A 134 4.60 -11.82 21.48
N THR A 135 4.48 -12.90 20.72
CA THR A 135 3.84 -14.15 21.17
C THR A 135 4.67 -14.83 22.25
N HIS A 136 6.02 -14.83 22.15
CA HIS A 136 6.89 -15.42 23.17
C HIS A 136 7.01 -14.55 24.43
N ALA A 137 6.95 -13.23 24.29
CA ALA A 137 7.07 -12.26 25.37
C ALA A 137 6.00 -11.18 25.22
N PRO A 138 4.74 -11.47 25.63
CA PRO A 138 3.64 -10.53 25.52
C PRO A 138 3.91 -9.24 26.29
N SER A 139 3.69 -8.10 25.66
CA SER A 139 3.93 -6.78 26.28
C SER A 139 2.67 -6.22 26.95
N GLY A 140 1.50 -6.85 26.77
CA GLY A 140 0.19 -6.29 27.14
C GLY A 140 -0.28 -5.12 26.25
N ALA A 141 0.59 -4.67 25.32
CA ALA A 141 0.33 -3.60 24.38
C ALA A 141 0.72 -3.98 22.93
N ASP A 142 0.63 -5.25 22.59
CA ASP A 142 1.20 -5.87 21.39
C ASP A 142 0.80 -5.16 20.08
N ASN A 143 -0.48 -4.81 19.95
CA ASN A 143 -0.96 -4.08 18.78
C ASN A 143 -0.35 -2.66 18.68
N ARG A 144 -0.11 -2.01 19.82
CA ARG A 144 0.53 -0.70 19.86
C ARG A 144 2.01 -0.79 19.51
N VAL A 145 2.71 -1.81 20.02
CA VAL A 145 4.12 -2.08 19.67
C VAL A 145 4.23 -2.33 18.17
N MET A 146 3.38 -3.19 17.60
CA MET A 146 3.37 -3.48 16.17
C MET A 146 3.13 -2.22 15.33
N SER A 147 2.18 -1.37 15.74
CA SER A 147 1.89 -0.09 15.07
C SER A 147 3.09 0.87 15.14
N THR A 148 3.75 0.95 16.31
CA THR A 148 4.95 1.80 16.49
C THR A 148 6.12 1.31 15.63
N VAL A 149 6.35 0.00 15.57
CA VAL A 149 7.39 -0.59 14.71
C VAL A 149 7.10 -0.29 13.22
N ARG A 150 5.82 -0.33 12.81
CA ARG A 150 5.39 0.01 11.45
C ARG A 150 5.63 1.47 11.08
N LEU A 151 5.65 2.40 12.05
CA LEU A 151 6.00 3.80 11.80
C LEU A 151 7.38 3.95 11.17
N GLY A 152 8.33 3.07 11.50
CA GLY A 152 9.65 3.06 10.85
C GLY A 152 9.52 2.97 9.33
N PHE A 153 8.75 2.01 8.83
CA PHE A 153 8.49 1.87 7.39
C PHE A 153 7.83 3.13 6.80
N SER A 154 6.83 3.66 7.49
CA SER A 154 6.09 4.84 7.00
C SER A 154 6.98 6.08 6.89
N VAL A 155 7.88 6.31 7.85
CA VAL A 155 8.83 7.43 7.80
C VAL A 155 9.84 7.25 6.67
N GLY A 156 10.38 6.05 6.48
CA GLY A 156 11.24 5.73 5.35
C GLY A 156 10.54 5.95 4.01
N PHE A 157 9.30 5.47 3.90
CA PHE A 157 8.51 5.63 2.70
C PHE A 157 8.12 7.09 2.40
N LEU A 158 7.92 7.90 3.43
CA LEU A 158 7.66 9.33 3.30
C LEU A 158 8.87 10.11 2.76
N THR A 159 10.06 9.79 3.26
CA THR A 159 11.29 10.55 2.94
C THR A 159 11.92 10.11 1.61
N GLY A 160 11.64 8.88 1.16
CA GLY A 160 12.28 8.30 0.00
C GLY A 160 12.05 9.03 -1.32
N PRO A 161 10.83 9.45 -1.70
CA PRO A 161 10.62 10.13 -2.97
C PRO A 161 11.38 11.45 -3.09
N LEU A 162 11.51 12.21 -1.98
CA LEU A 162 12.30 13.41 -1.94
C LEU A 162 13.79 13.11 -2.18
N LEU A 163 14.34 12.15 -1.41
CA LEU A 163 15.73 11.75 -1.57
C LEU A 163 16.01 11.14 -2.95
N GLY A 164 15.08 10.31 -3.45
CA GLY A 164 15.21 9.70 -4.77
C GLY A 164 15.21 10.72 -5.91
N SER A 165 14.36 11.74 -5.83
CA SER A 165 14.33 12.79 -6.83
C SER A 165 15.59 13.68 -6.79
N VAL A 166 16.05 14.06 -5.59
CA VAL A 166 17.29 14.82 -5.44
C VAL A 166 18.50 14.01 -5.93
N LEU A 167 18.61 12.73 -5.56
CA LEU A 167 19.67 11.86 -6.05
C LEU A 167 19.60 11.68 -7.58
N GLY A 168 18.39 11.49 -8.13
CA GLY A 168 18.18 11.36 -9.57
C GLY A 168 18.74 12.56 -10.36
N GLY A 169 18.52 13.77 -9.84
CA GLY A 169 19.07 14.99 -10.43
C GLY A 169 20.58 15.17 -10.24
N LEU A 170 21.13 14.77 -9.08
CA LEU A 170 22.54 14.99 -8.77
C LEU A 170 23.48 13.94 -9.39
N VAL A 171 23.08 12.66 -9.33
CA VAL A 171 23.97 11.54 -9.71
C VAL A 171 23.38 10.66 -10.81
N GLY A 172 22.16 10.97 -11.27
CA GLY A 172 21.45 10.24 -12.31
C GLY A 172 20.62 9.06 -11.80
N LEU A 173 19.71 8.59 -12.66
CA LEU A 173 18.70 7.57 -12.30
C LEU A 173 19.34 6.23 -11.94
N ARG A 174 20.38 5.79 -12.65
CA ARG A 174 21.08 4.51 -12.39
C ARG A 174 21.69 4.45 -11.01
N LEU A 175 22.43 5.49 -10.59
CA LEU A 175 23.02 5.53 -9.25
C LEU A 175 21.96 5.68 -8.16
N THR A 176 20.84 6.31 -8.44
CA THR A 176 19.69 6.35 -7.53
C THR A 176 19.09 4.96 -7.29
N LEU A 177 19.00 4.12 -8.33
CA LEU A 177 18.57 2.72 -8.18
C LEU A 177 19.61 1.89 -7.40
N VAL A 178 20.92 2.15 -7.57
CA VAL A 178 21.97 1.56 -6.73
C VAL A 178 21.79 1.95 -5.27
N ALA A 179 21.50 3.23 -4.98
CA ALA A 179 21.23 3.70 -3.61
C ALA A 179 20.01 2.97 -2.99
N ALA A 180 18.95 2.74 -3.77
CA ALA A 180 17.81 1.93 -3.33
C ALA A 180 18.23 0.50 -2.97
N GLY A 181 19.11 -0.10 -3.77
CA GLY A 181 19.71 -1.41 -3.50
C GLY A 181 20.53 -1.44 -2.21
N VAL A 182 21.36 -0.43 -2.00
CA VAL A 182 22.14 -0.28 -0.76
C VAL A 182 21.23 -0.17 0.46
N CYS A 183 20.19 0.64 0.41
CA CYS A 183 19.19 0.72 1.48
C CYS A 183 18.50 -0.64 1.72
N THR A 184 18.19 -1.38 0.64
CA THR A 184 17.60 -2.72 0.71
C THR A 184 18.55 -3.72 1.37
N LEU A 185 19.84 -3.64 1.15
CA LEU A 185 20.83 -4.47 1.86
C LEU A 185 20.96 -4.02 3.31
N LEU A 186 21.11 -2.72 3.56
CA LEU A 186 21.32 -2.16 4.89
C LEU A 186 20.15 -2.44 5.84
N GLN A 187 18.94 -2.68 5.34
CA GLN A 187 17.81 -3.09 6.19
C GLN A 187 18.09 -4.40 6.96
N ALA A 188 18.97 -5.27 6.48
CA ALA A 188 19.33 -6.50 7.18
C ALA A 188 20.34 -6.29 8.32
N VAL A 189 21.11 -5.20 8.29
CA VAL A 189 22.19 -4.95 9.27
C VAL A 189 21.70 -4.85 10.72
N PRO A 190 20.63 -4.12 11.05
CA PRO A 190 20.15 -4.03 12.43
C PRO A 190 19.76 -5.39 13.02
N VAL A 191 19.33 -6.33 12.16
CA VAL A 191 18.83 -7.66 12.58
C VAL A 191 19.79 -8.80 12.23
N ILE A 192 21.03 -8.50 11.82
CA ILE A 192 21.99 -9.50 11.30
C ILE A 192 22.33 -10.58 12.34
N ARG A 193 22.43 -10.20 13.63
CA ARG A 193 22.75 -11.09 14.74
C ARG A 193 21.51 -11.48 15.56
N GLN A 194 20.33 -11.11 15.14
CA GLN A 194 19.10 -11.48 15.83
C GLN A 194 18.59 -12.81 15.27
N THR A 195 18.19 -13.68 16.21
CA THR A 195 17.43 -14.89 15.91
C THR A 195 16.11 -14.77 16.64
N VAL A 196 15.02 -14.78 15.90
CA VAL A 196 13.68 -14.82 16.47
C VAL A 196 13.08 -16.18 16.10
N LEU A 197 12.96 -17.02 17.13
CA LEU A 197 12.37 -18.34 16.95
C LEU A 197 10.90 -18.18 16.60
N ARG A 198 10.43 -19.00 15.68
CA ARG A 198 9.02 -19.03 15.30
C ARG A 198 8.16 -19.42 16.50
N ALA A 199 7.15 -18.63 16.80
CA ALA A 199 6.09 -19.03 17.71
C ALA A 199 5.23 -20.10 17.03
N VAL A 200 5.11 -21.26 17.64
CA VAL A 200 4.11 -22.25 17.24
C VAL A 200 2.80 -21.80 17.88
N PRO A 201 1.78 -21.41 17.10
CA PRO A 201 0.50 -21.08 17.69
C PRO A 201 -0.01 -22.30 18.48
N GLU A 202 -0.35 -22.12 19.75
CA GLU A 202 -1.16 -23.15 20.42
C GLU A 202 -2.44 -23.33 19.58
N PRO A 203 -2.86 -24.61 19.36
CA PRO A 203 -4.11 -24.85 18.69
C PRO A 203 -5.22 -24.13 19.46
N VAL A 204 -5.75 -23.05 18.88
CA VAL A 204 -6.96 -22.43 19.44
C VAL A 204 -8.02 -23.53 19.40
N PRO A 205 -8.60 -23.92 20.54
CA PRO A 205 -9.68 -24.90 20.54
C PRO A 205 -10.74 -24.40 19.55
N VAL A 206 -10.94 -25.12 18.47
CA VAL A 206 -12.05 -24.83 17.54
C VAL A 206 -13.29 -24.99 18.41
N PRO A 207 -14.11 -23.94 18.61
CA PRO A 207 -15.36 -24.12 19.33
C PRO A 207 -16.09 -25.27 18.67
N GLU A 208 -16.36 -26.33 19.45
CA GLU A 208 -17.22 -27.42 18.96
C GLU A 208 -18.51 -26.77 18.47
N HIS A 209 -18.72 -26.82 17.16
CA HIS A 209 -19.99 -26.42 16.57
C HIS A 209 -21.06 -27.22 17.29
N ARG A 210 -21.85 -26.57 18.12
CA ARG A 210 -23.10 -27.17 18.62
C ARG A 210 -23.92 -27.51 17.38
N ALA A 211 -24.12 -28.80 17.20
CA ALA A 211 -24.85 -29.37 16.05
C ALA A 211 -26.31 -28.90 15.94
N ASP A 212 -26.80 -28.10 16.88
CA ASP A 212 -28.17 -27.64 17.00
C ASP A 212 -28.41 -26.18 16.56
N GLU A 213 -27.40 -25.48 16.06
CA GLU A 213 -27.66 -24.18 15.45
C GLU A 213 -28.14 -24.37 14.00
N GLU A 214 -29.40 -23.98 13.74
CA GLU A 214 -29.95 -23.90 12.38
C GLU A 214 -28.93 -23.20 11.45
N PRO A 215 -28.75 -23.71 10.21
CA PRO A 215 -27.80 -23.11 9.30
C PRO A 215 -28.21 -21.67 9.01
N VAL A 216 -27.61 -20.72 9.73
CA VAL A 216 -27.76 -19.30 9.43
C VAL A 216 -27.31 -19.12 7.99
N ARG A 217 -28.24 -18.76 7.10
CA ARG A 217 -27.94 -18.49 5.68
C ARG A 217 -26.70 -17.64 5.61
N ALA A 218 -25.63 -18.18 5.03
CA ALA A 218 -24.37 -17.44 4.87
C ALA A 218 -24.68 -16.08 4.20
N PRO A 219 -24.27 -14.97 4.80
CA PRO A 219 -24.55 -13.66 4.22
C PRO A 219 -23.96 -13.60 2.82
N SER A 220 -24.65 -12.92 1.90
CA SER A 220 -24.23 -12.79 0.51
C SER A 220 -22.87 -12.12 0.42
N LEU A 221 -21.94 -12.68 -0.34
CA LEU A 221 -20.64 -12.07 -0.66
C LEU A 221 -20.76 -10.90 -1.67
N VAL A 222 -21.91 -10.77 -2.34
CA VAL A 222 -22.10 -9.77 -3.39
C VAL A 222 -21.80 -8.33 -2.93
N PRO A 223 -22.27 -7.85 -1.75
CA PRO A 223 -21.95 -6.51 -1.28
C PRO A 223 -20.45 -6.30 -1.08
N LEU A 224 -19.76 -7.29 -0.50
CA LEU A 224 -18.30 -7.21 -0.31
C LEU A 224 -17.56 -7.17 -1.64
N LEU A 225 -17.87 -8.08 -2.57
CA LEU A 225 -17.19 -8.14 -3.88
C LEU A 225 -17.45 -6.89 -4.71
N THR A 226 -18.66 -6.32 -4.66
CA THR A 226 -18.99 -5.05 -5.31
C THR A 226 -18.16 -3.91 -4.73
N PHE A 227 -18.09 -3.81 -3.40
CA PHE A 227 -17.26 -2.80 -2.72
C PHE A 227 -15.78 -2.93 -3.11
N LEU A 228 -15.25 -4.16 -3.11
CA LEU A 228 -13.87 -4.42 -3.49
C LEU A 228 -13.59 -4.09 -4.96
N GLY A 229 -14.47 -4.47 -5.87
CA GLY A 229 -14.33 -4.15 -7.30
C GLY A 229 -14.31 -2.64 -7.56
N LEU A 230 -15.23 -1.90 -6.95
CA LEU A 230 -15.27 -0.44 -7.02
C LEU A 230 -14.04 0.19 -6.34
N GLY A 231 -13.58 -0.36 -5.21
CA GLY A 231 -12.35 0.04 -4.56
C GLY A 231 -11.11 -0.14 -5.44
N VAL A 232 -11.03 -1.25 -6.18
CA VAL A 232 -9.96 -1.50 -7.17
C VAL A 232 -9.92 -0.41 -8.23
N LEU A 233 -11.08 0.00 -8.77
CA LEU A 233 -11.15 1.08 -9.76
C LEU A 233 -10.65 2.40 -9.16
N ALA A 234 -11.10 2.78 -7.97
CA ALA A 234 -10.69 4.01 -7.30
C ALA A 234 -9.18 4.05 -7.01
N MET A 235 -8.62 2.92 -6.53
CA MET A 235 -7.21 2.83 -6.15
C MET A 235 -6.26 2.71 -7.35
N SER A 236 -6.73 2.31 -8.52
CA SER A 236 -5.91 2.11 -9.73
C SER A 236 -5.20 3.38 -10.20
N GLY A 237 -5.77 4.55 -9.90
CA GLY A 237 -5.21 5.85 -10.24
C GLY A 237 -3.84 6.13 -9.61
N ASP A 238 -3.53 5.50 -8.47
CA ASP A 238 -2.24 5.70 -7.81
C ASP A 238 -1.08 5.16 -8.63
N THR A 239 -1.26 4.01 -9.27
CA THR A 239 -0.26 3.45 -10.19
C THR A 239 -0.06 4.35 -11.41
N ILE A 240 -1.14 4.89 -11.97
CA ILE A 240 -1.08 5.84 -13.09
C ILE A 240 -0.30 7.10 -12.67
N LYS A 241 -0.56 7.60 -11.48
CA LYS A 241 0.16 8.74 -10.92
C LYS A 241 1.65 8.43 -10.76
N PHE A 242 2.04 7.33 -10.14
CA PHE A 242 3.46 6.97 -9.99
C PHE A 242 4.14 6.70 -11.33
N ALA A 243 3.41 6.22 -12.34
CA ALA A 243 3.95 6.01 -13.68
C ALA A 243 4.20 7.30 -14.44
N TYR A 244 3.28 8.26 -14.38
CA TYR A 244 3.28 9.38 -15.33
C TYR A 244 3.47 10.76 -14.71
N LEU A 245 3.20 10.95 -13.41
CA LEU A 245 3.39 12.25 -12.77
C LEU A 245 4.85 12.70 -12.75
N PRO A 246 5.85 11.83 -12.45
CA PRO A 246 7.27 12.21 -12.55
C PRO A 246 7.66 12.63 -13.97
N ILE A 247 7.18 11.91 -14.98
CA ILE A 247 7.42 12.19 -16.40
C ILE A 247 6.80 13.54 -16.80
N TYR A 248 5.57 13.80 -16.35
CA TYR A 248 4.87 15.06 -16.59
C TYR A 248 5.62 16.25 -16.01
N MET A 249 6.01 16.14 -14.73
CA MET A 249 6.74 17.20 -14.02
C MET A 249 8.10 17.50 -14.67
N GLU A 250 8.80 16.49 -15.15
CA GLU A 250 10.13 16.67 -15.74
C GLU A 250 10.06 17.17 -17.18
N LEU A 251 9.30 16.47 -18.06
CA LEU A 251 9.35 16.71 -19.50
C LEU A 251 8.48 17.88 -19.95
N GLN A 252 7.41 18.23 -19.22
CA GLN A 252 6.49 19.27 -19.64
C GLN A 252 6.49 20.51 -18.75
N LEU A 253 6.63 20.33 -17.44
CA LEU A 253 6.65 21.46 -16.50
C LEU A 253 8.07 21.96 -16.20
N GLY A 254 9.11 21.16 -16.51
CA GLY A 254 10.48 21.49 -16.15
C GLY A 254 10.70 21.63 -14.64
N THR A 255 9.90 20.92 -13.85
CA THR A 255 9.91 20.99 -12.38
C THR A 255 11.28 20.56 -11.83
N PRO A 256 11.92 21.35 -10.95
CA PRO A 256 13.17 20.97 -10.31
C PRO A 256 13.09 19.64 -9.57
N ASP A 257 14.19 18.87 -9.57
CA ASP A 257 14.23 17.50 -9.00
C ASP A 257 13.74 17.44 -7.57
N TRP A 258 14.20 18.34 -6.70
CA TRP A 258 13.80 18.38 -5.30
C TRP A 258 12.29 18.61 -5.14
N LEU A 259 11.69 19.44 -6.01
CA LEU A 259 10.28 19.78 -5.93
C LEU A 259 9.41 18.62 -6.44
N ARG A 260 9.87 17.86 -7.45
CA ARG A 260 9.24 16.60 -7.87
C ARG A 260 9.12 15.63 -6.69
N GLY A 261 10.21 15.47 -5.94
CA GLY A 261 10.22 14.66 -4.73
C GLY A 261 9.25 15.17 -3.66
N VAL A 262 9.17 16.48 -3.44
CA VAL A 262 8.21 17.10 -2.52
C VAL A 262 6.78 16.78 -2.95
N VAL A 263 6.40 17.04 -4.20
CA VAL A 263 5.04 16.78 -4.72
C VAL A 263 4.61 15.34 -4.46
N ILE A 264 5.49 14.36 -4.71
CA ILE A 264 5.18 12.95 -4.48
C ILE A 264 5.11 12.62 -2.99
N SER A 265 6.01 13.18 -2.18
CA SER A 265 6.06 12.94 -0.73
C SER A 265 4.85 13.53 0.02
N VAL A 266 4.22 14.57 -0.52
CA VAL A 266 3.00 15.19 0.04
C VAL A 266 1.88 14.17 0.24
N GLN A 267 1.75 13.16 -0.62
CA GLN A 267 0.75 12.10 -0.42
C GLN A 267 1.02 11.30 0.85
N SER A 268 2.25 10.85 1.08
CA SER A 268 2.60 10.06 2.26
C SER A 268 2.47 10.88 3.53
N LEU A 269 2.86 12.16 3.50
CA LEU A 269 2.68 13.08 4.60
C LEU A 269 1.19 13.33 4.88
N GLY A 270 0.42 13.58 3.83
CA GLY A 270 -1.03 13.76 3.92
C GLY A 270 -1.73 12.53 4.50
N MET A 271 -1.37 11.33 4.07
CA MET A 271 -1.91 10.09 4.65
C MET A 271 -1.63 9.99 6.15
N LEU A 272 -0.42 10.33 6.61
CA LEU A 272 -0.07 10.29 8.03
C LEU A 272 -0.96 11.22 8.87
N VAL A 273 -1.30 12.39 8.32
CA VAL A 273 -2.18 13.37 8.97
C VAL A 273 -3.65 12.97 8.84
N PHE A 274 -4.08 12.54 7.65
CA PHE A 274 -5.49 12.30 7.39
C PHE A 274 -6.02 10.98 7.95
N ILE A 275 -5.20 9.92 8.09
CA ILE A 275 -5.69 8.63 8.64
C ILE A 275 -6.40 8.80 9.99
N PRO A 276 -5.81 9.46 11.03
CA PRO A 276 -6.52 9.66 12.28
C PRO A 276 -7.73 10.59 12.15
N VAL A 277 -7.65 11.62 11.32
CA VAL A 277 -8.77 12.53 11.05
C VAL A 277 -9.95 11.79 10.42
N MET A 278 -9.68 10.93 9.43
CA MET A 278 -10.71 10.13 8.78
C MET A 278 -11.34 9.12 9.73
N GLY A 279 -10.57 8.59 10.70
CA GLY A 279 -11.13 7.75 11.77
C GLY A 279 -12.21 8.47 12.57
N VAL A 280 -11.91 9.67 13.08
CA VAL A 280 -12.87 10.49 13.82
C VAL A 280 -14.09 10.90 12.97
N LEU A 281 -13.86 11.23 11.70
CA LEU A 281 -14.94 11.56 10.77
C LEU A 281 -15.82 10.35 10.45
N ALA A 282 -15.24 9.13 10.40
CA ALA A 282 -16.00 7.90 10.18
C ALA A 282 -16.95 7.59 11.34
N ASP A 283 -16.49 7.81 12.58
CA ASP A 283 -17.34 7.65 13.77
C ASP A 283 -18.52 8.63 13.75
N ARG A 284 -18.31 9.85 13.23
CA ARG A 284 -19.34 10.89 13.20
C ARG A 284 -20.32 10.78 12.04
N PHE A 285 -19.83 10.49 10.83
CA PHE A 285 -20.61 10.54 9.59
C PHE A 285 -20.94 9.14 9.01
N GLY A 286 -20.32 8.10 9.55
CA GLY A 286 -20.39 6.73 9.08
C GLY A 286 -19.33 6.42 8.02
N ALA A 287 -18.67 5.27 8.18
CA ALA A 287 -17.53 4.84 7.36
C ALA A 287 -17.86 4.78 5.85
N GLN A 288 -19.01 4.21 5.50
CA GLN A 288 -19.40 4.04 4.08
C GLN A 288 -19.65 5.38 3.38
N ARG A 289 -20.30 6.36 4.03
CA ARG A 289 -20.52 7.69 3.47
C ARG A 289 -19.21 8.44 3.27
N LEU A 290 -18.30 8.28 4.22
CA LEU A 290 -16.99 8.90 4.15
C LEU A 290 -16.16 8.34 3.00
N VAL A 291 -16.21 7.03 2.76
CA VAL A 291 -15.55 6.41 1.60
C VAL A 291 -16.08 7.00 0.29
N VAL A 292 -17.41 7.11 0.12
CA VAL A 292 -17.99 7.71 -1.10
C VAL A 292 -17.50 9.15 -1.30
N GLY A 293 -17.58 9.97 -0.24
CA GLY A 293 -17.14 11.39 -0.30
C GLY A 293 -15.67 11.53 -0.67
N ASN A 294 -14.80 10.68 -0.10
CA ASN A 294 -13.37 10.76 -0.38
C ASN A 294 -12.97 10.18 -1.74
N VAL A 295 -13.73 9.21 -2.30
CA VAL A 295 -13.51 8.77 -3.69
C VAL A 295 -13.85 9.90 -4.67
N LEU A 296 -14.83 10.77 -4.38
CA LEU A 296 -15.07 11.99 -5.14
C LEU A 296 -13.89 12.99 -5.06
N LEU A 297 -13.21 13.10 -3.90
CA LEU A 297 -11.96 13.86 -3.83
C LEU A 297 -10.89 13.27 -4.75
N GLY A 298 -10.88 11.95 -4.94
CA GLY A 298 -10.02 11.27 -5.90
C GLY A 298 -10.32 11.69 -7.37
N VAL A 299 -11.59 11.90 -7.72
CA VAL A 299 -11.94 12.48 -9.02
C VAL A 299 -11.33 13.88 -9.15
N GLY A 300 -11.53 14.74 -8.14
CA GLY A 300 -10.97 16.10 -8.12
C GLY A 300 -9.44 16.09 -8.19
N ALA A 301 -8.76 15.16 -7.50
CA ALA A 301 -7.32 15.00 -7.56
C ALA A 301 -6.83 14.68 -8.98
N ASN A 302 -7.46 13.70 -9.65
CA ASN A 302 -7.06 13.28 -10.99
C ASN A 302 -7.37 14.36 -12.05
N LEU A 303 -8.48 15.08 -11.92
CA LEU A 303 -8.75 16.26 -12.74
C LEU A 303 -7.73 17.38 -12.46
N GLY A 304 -7.32 17.56 -11.20
CA GLY A 304 -6.25 18.49 -10.84
C GLY A 304 -4.93 18.14 -11.54
N PHE A 305 -4.54 16.86 -11.57
CA PHE A 305 -3.35 16.43 -12.34
C PHE A 305 -3.50 16.64 -13.83
N LEU A 306 -4.70 16.46 -14.38
CA LEU A 306 -4.99 16.66 -15.81
C LEU A 306 -4.79 18.10 -16.25
N VAL A 307 -5.25 19.06 -15.45
CA VAL A 307 -5.24 20.49 -15.80
C VAL A 307 -4.09 21.27 -15.16
N ALA A 308 -3.19 20.59 -14.46
CA ALA A 308 -2.12 21.26 -13.74
C ALA A 308 -1.16 21.96 -14.70
N GLY A 309 -1.11 23.28 -14.64
CA GLY A 309 -0.11 24.10 -15.31
C GLY A 309 1.00 24.60 -14.36
N SER A 310 0.99 24.16 -13.08
CA SER A 310 1.97 24.56 -12.07
C SER A 310 2.07 23.51 -10.96
N GLU A 311 3.21 23.55 -10.26
CA GLU A 311 3.51 22.66 -9.13
C GLU A 311 2.54 22.84 -7.96
N LEU A 312 2.01 24.07 -7.77
CA LEU A 312 1.04 24.34 -6.71
C LEU A 312 -0.27 23.56 -6.92
N VAL A 313 -0.74 23.48 -8.18
CA VAL A 313 -1.93 22.69 -8.53
C VAL A 313 -1.65 21.19 -8.34
N LEU A 314 -0.43 20.73 -8.67
CA LEU A 314 -0.02 19.34 -8.42
C LEU A 314 0.00 19.02 -6.93
N ILE A 315 0.52 19.92 -6.09
CA ILE A 315 0.51 19.76 -4.62
C ILE A 315 -0.93 19.67 -4.11
N ALA A 316 -1.81 20.59 -4.52
CA ALA A 316 -3.21 20.57 -4.13
C ALA A 316 -3.92 19.28 -4.55
N ALA A 317 -3.72 18.84 -5.80
CA ALA A 317 -4.23 17.57 -6.30
C ALA A 317 -3.70 16.37 -5.49
N THR A 318 -2.41 16.38 -5.13
CA THR A 318 -1.79 15.33 -4.31
C THR A 318 -2.37 15.30 -2.88
N VAL A 319 -2.69 16.45 -2.29
CA VAL A 319 -3.38 16.53 -0.99
C VAL A 319 -4.77 15.90 -1.06
N LEU A 320 -5.56 16.19 -2.10
CA LEU A 320 -6.87 15.53 -2.31
C LEU A 320 -6.71 14.01 -2.48
N ASN A 321 -5.72 13.58 -3.23
CA ASN A 321 -5.41 12.16 -3.41
C ASN A 321 -5.00 11.49 -2.09
N ALA A 322 -4.24 12.19 -1.24
CA ALA A 322 -3.85 11.71 0.08
C ALA A 322 -5.06 11.49 1.00
N ALA A 323 -6.07 12.38 0.96
CA ALA A 323 -7.30 12.22 1.73
C ALA A 323 -8.11 10.99 1.27
N MET A 324 -8.21 10.74 -0.04
CA MET A 324 -8.83 9.54 -0.58
C MET A 324 -8.09 8.27 -0.10
N TRP A 325 -6.76 8.24 -0.22
CA TRP A 325 -5.95 7.10 0.18
C TRP A 325 -5.96 6.87 1.69
N ALA A 326 -5.99 7.92 2.50
CA ALA A 326 -6.13 7.80 3.96
C ALA A 326 -7.45 7.12 4.34
N THR A 327 -8.53 7.41 3.61
CA THR A 327 -9.83 6.79 3.84
C THR A 327 -9.84 5.34 3.38
N LEU A 328 -9.44 5.07 2.15
CA LEU A 328 -9.40 3.70 1.63
C LEU A 328 -8.38 2.86 2.40
N GLY A 329 -7.17 3.34 2.65
CA GLY A 329 -6.14 2.61 3.37
C GLY A 329 -6.40 2.41 4.87
N GLY A 330 -7.14 3.33 5.50
CA GLY A 330 -7.47 3.29 6.94
C GLY A 330 -8.81 2.64 7.24
N ILE A 331 -9.88 3.12 6.62
CA ILE A 331 -11.27 2.77 6.94
C ILE A 331 -11.84 1.72 5.99
N GLY A 332 -11.33 1.64 4.77
CA GLY A 332 -11.86 0.72 3.76
C GLY A 332 -11.88 -0.74 4.20
N ILE A 333 -10.90 -1.17 5.00
CA ILE A 333 -10.86 -2.53 5.55
C ILE A 333 -12.02 -2.74 6.54
N THR A 334 -12.35 -1.76 7.37
CA THR A 334 -13.47 -1.84 8.32
C THR A 334 -14.79 -1.97 7.57
N VAL A 335 -15.00 -1.17 6.51
CA VAL A 335 -16.19 -1.30 5.66
C VAL A 335 -16.28 -2.68 5.03
N ALA A 336 -15.15 -3.24 4.55
CA ALA A 336 -15.14 -4.60 3.99
C ALA A 336 -15.53 -5.65 5.03
N GLN A 337 -15.06 -5.52 6.28
CA GLN A 337 -15.41 -6.40 7.39
C GLN A 337 -16.89 -6.27 7.79
N ASP A 338 -17.42 -5.05 7.82
CA ASP A 338 -18.83 -4.78 8.12
C ASP A 338 -19.78 -5.35 7.05
N LEU A 339 -19.34 -5.39 5.79
CA LEU A 339 -20.10 -5.98 4.69
C LEU A 339 -20.13 -7.51 4.72
N TYR A 340 -19.21 -8.15 5.47
CA TYR A 340 -19.17 -9.61 5.63
C TYR A 340 -18.74 -10.01 7.04
N PRO A 341 -19.58 -9.77 8.05
CA PRO A 341 -19.22 -9.96 9.46
C PRO A 341 -19.01 -11.42 9.85
N SER A 342 -19.62 -12.37 9.11
CA SER A 342 -19.43 -13.81 9.35
C SER A 342 -18.05 -14.34 8.96
N GLY A 343 -17.21 -13.53 8.25
CA GLY A 343 -15.91 -13.94 7.77
C GLY A 343 -14.91 -12.77 7.72
N ILE A 344 -14.65 -12.12 8.87
CA ILE A 344 -13.75 -10.95 8.99
C ILE A 344 -12.36 -11.21 8.39
N GLY A 345 -11.79 -12.41 8.65
CA GLY A 345 -10.50 -12.79 8.08
C GLY A 345 -10.52 -12.87 6.56
N MET A 346 -11.57 -13.43 5.98
CA MET A 346 -11.76 -13.52 4.53
C MET A 346 -11.96 -12.14 3.92
N ALA A 347 -12.80 -11.28 4.51
CA ALA A 347 -13.02 -9.92 4.06
C ALA A 347 -11.71 -9.12 4.06
N SER A 348 -10.90 -9.24 5.11
CA SER A 348 -9.59 -8.59 5.22
C SER A 348 -8.62 -9.08 4.14
N SER A 349 -8.55 -10.40 3.92
CA SER A 349 -7.65 -10.98 2.90
C SER A 349 -8.04 -10.55 1.49
N LEU A 350 -9.33 -10.54 1.18
CA LEU A 350 -9.85 -10.05 -0.10
C LEU A 350 -9.57 -8.55 -0.28
N TYR A 351 -9.69 -7.74 0.78
CA TYR A 351 -9.40 -6.32 0.74
C TYR A 351 -7.93 -6.04 0.41
N PHE A 352 -6.98 -6.70 1.08
CA PHE A 352 -5.56 -6.56 0.76
C PHE A 352 -5.20 -7.08 -0.64
N SER A 353 -5.89 -8.12 -1.12
CA SER A 353 -5.75 -8.60 -2.49
C SER A 353 -6.24 -7.56 -3.49
N ALA A 354 -7.38 -6.90 -3.22
CA ALA A 354 -7.92 -5.83 -4.05
C ALA A 354 -6.94 -4.67 -4.21
N ILE A 355 -6.26 -4.25 -3.13
CA ILE A 355 -5.21 -3.22 -3.21
C ILE A 355 -4.07 -3.65 -4.16
N ARG A 356 -3.68 -4.91 -4.17
CA ARG A 356 -2.64 -5.42 -5.08
C ARG A 356 -3.13 -5.45 -6.53
N PHE A 357 -4.36 -5.88 -6.75
CA PHE A 357 -4.97 -5.90 -8.08
C PHE A 357 -5.16 -4.50 -8.67
N SER A 358 -5.43 -3.49 -7.82
CA SER A 358 -5.57 -2.11 -8.32
C SER A 358 -4.32 -1.60 -9.01
N GLY A 359 -3.13 -2.02 -8.54
CA GLY A 359 -1.86 -1.70 -9.18
C GLY A 359 -1.76 -2.22 -10.61
N ALA A 360 -2.22 -3.44 -10.86
CA ALA A 360 -2.22 -4.04 -12.19
C ALA A 360 -3.24 -3.39 -13.13
N ILE A 361 -4.47 -3.17 -12.63
CA ILE A 361 -5.52 -2.46 -13.39
C ILE A 361 -5.02 -1.06 -13.78
N GLY A 362 -4.39 -0.35 -12.83
CA GLY A 362 -3.78 0.97 -13.08
C GLY A 362 -2.67 0.91 -14.12
N GLY A 363 -1.81 -0.12 -14.09
CA GLY A 363 -0.77 -0.33 -15.10
C GLY A 363 -1.33 -0.53 -16.51
N ILE A 364 -2.35 -1.39 -16.65
CA ILE A 364 -3.03 -1.62 -17.94
C ILE A 364 -3.76 -0.33 -18.40
N ALA A 365 -4.63 0.20 -17.56
CA ALA A 365 -5.45 1.35 -17.90
C ALA A 365 -4.59 2.59 -18.20
N GLY A 366 -3.51 2.80 -17.43
CA GLY A 366 -2.55 3.87 -17.66
C GLY A 366 -1.73 3.66 -18.92
N GLY A 367 -1.23 2.44 -19.17
CA GLY A 367 -0.47 2.11 -20.37
C GLY A 367 -1.28 2.28 -21.66
N LEU A 368 -2.54 1.84 -21.67
CA LEU A 368 -3.44 2.06 -22.80
C LEU A 368 -3.87 3.54 -22.91
N GLY A 369 -4.22 4.15 -21.76
CA GLY A 369 -4.71 5.53 -21.72
C GLY A 369 -3.65 6.54 -22.19
N VAL A 370 -2.38 6.35 -21.82
CA VAL A 370 -1.32 7.27 -22.26
C VAL A 370 -1.08 7.20 -23.78
N GLY A 371 -1.31 6.02 -24.38
CA GLY A 371 -1.22 5.84 -25.82
C GLY A 371 -2.26 6.67 -26.59
N TRP A 372 -3.44 6.90 -25.98
CA TRP A 372 -4.54 7.66 -26.61
C TRP A 372 -4.50 9.15 -26.24
N PHE A 373 -4.22 9.46 -24.99
CA PHE A 373 -4.38 10.81 -24.45
C PHE A 373 -3.05 11.54 -24.21
N GLY A 374 -1.92 10.80 -24.28
CA GLY A 374 -0.62 11.37 -23.89
C GLY A 374 -0.54 11.73 -22.41
N VAL A 375 0.47 12.52 -22.05
CA VAL A 375 0.64 13.12 -20.72
C VAL A 375 0.44 14.62 -20.86
N PRO A 376 -0.36 15.32 -20.02
CA PRO A 376 -1.08 14.86 -18.83
C PRO A 376 -2.44 14.21 -19.10
N GLY A 377 -2.87 14.06 -20.36
CA GLY A 377 -4.20 13.57 -20.72
C GLY A 377 -4.56 12.21 -20.11
N VAL A 378 -3.55 11.35 -19.82
CA VAL A 378 -3.75 10.05 -19.19
C VAL A 378 -4.49 10.14 -17.85
N PHE A 379 -4.43 11.26 -17.13
CA PHE A 379 -5.13 11.44 -15.85
C PHE A 379 -6.65 11.50 -15.97
N VAL A 380 -7.19 11.61 -17.20
CA VAL A 380 -8.63 11.42 -17.46
C VAL A 380 -9.07 10.00 -17.11
N VAL A 381 -8.20 9.01 -17.33
CA VAL A 381 -8.51 7.60 -17.06
C VAL A 381 -8.82 7.36 -15.60
N PRO A 382 -7.93 7.67 -14.62
CA PRO A 382 -8.24 7.50 -13.21
C PRO A 382 -9.36 8.43 -12.71
N ALA A 383 -9.57 9.61 -13.32
CA ALA A 383 -10.71 10.46 -13.00
C ALA A 383 -12.03 9.74 -13.31
N VAL A 384 -12.14 9.12 -14.49
CA VAL A 384 -13.32 8.33 -14.90
C VAL A 384 -13.48 7.09 -14.01
N LEU A 385 -12.40 6.34 -13.73
CA LEU A 385 -12.47 5.14 -12.88
C LEU A 385 -12.91 5.50 -11.45
N CYS A 386 -12.40 6.58 -10.87
CA CYS A 386 -12.86 7.10 -9.58
C CYS A 386 -14.33 7.55 -9.66
N GLY A 387 -14.74 8.20 -10.74
CA GLY A 387 -16.14 8.61 -10.96
C GLY A 387 -17.09 7.42 -10.98
N VAL A 388 -16.77 6.38 -11.76
CA VAL A 388 -17.52 5.12 -11.79
C VAL A 388 -17.57 4.47 -10.40
N ALA A 389 -16.44 4.43 -9.70
CA ALA A 389 -16.37 3.91 -8.35
C ALA A 389 -17.26 4.70 -7.37
N ALA A 390 -17.21 6.03 -7.42
CA ALA A 390 -18.04 6.90 -6.57
C ALA A 390 -19.54 6.67 -6.79
N VAL A 391 -19.98 6.64 -8.05
CA VAL A 391 -21.38 6.36 -8.40
C VAL A 391 -21.79 4.96 -7.95
N GLY A 392 -20.96 3.95 -8.21
CA GLY A 392 -21.24 2.56 -7.79
C GLY A 392 -21.35 2.42 -6.28
N LEU A 393 -20.43 3.02 -5.52
CA LEU A 393 -20.42 3.02 -4.05
C LEU A 393 -21.65 3.77 -3.49
N LEU A 394 -22.04 4.89 -4.11
CA LEU A 394 -23.26 5.61 -3.74
C LEU A 394 -24.50 4.76 -3.93
N LEU A 395 -24.63 4.11 -5.10
CA LEU A 395 -25.74 3.20 -5.38
C LEU A 395 -25.79 2.03 -4.40
N GLN A 396 -24.63 1.42 -4.10
CA GLN A 396 -24.53 0.35 -3.09
C GLN A 396 -25.00 0.83 -1.71
N ALA A 397 -24.59 2.03 -1.29
CA ALA A 397 -25.01 2.61 -0.02
C ALA A 397 -26.54 2.85 0.04
N VAL A 398 -27.14 3.35 -1.03
CA VAL A 398 -28.59 3.60 -1.13
C VAL A 398 -29.38 2.28 -1.09
N VAL A 399 -28.94 1.26 -1.84
CA VAL A 399 -29.60 -0.05 -1.87
C VAL A 399 -29.49 -0.72 -0.50
N GLY A 400 -28.32 -0.70 0.14
CA GLY A 400 -28.12 -1.26 1.48
C GLY A 400 -29.01 -0.59 2.53
N HIS A 401 -29.14 0.73 2.49
CA HIS A 401 -30.05 1.46 3.41
C HIS A 401 -31.54 1.13 3.20
N ARG A 402 -31.96 0.93 1.94
CA ARG A 402 -33.33 0.54 1.62
C ARG A 402 -33.63 -0.88 2.11
N ALA A 403 -32.72 -1.82 1.90
CA ALA A 403 -32.85 -3.19 2.37
C ALA A 403 -32.92 -3.27 3.90
N ALA A 404 -32.08 -2.52 4.61
CA ALA A 404 -32.11 -2.43 6.07
C ALA A 404 -33.44 -1.87 6.61
N ARG A 405 -33.98 -0.80 5.99
CA ARG A 405 -35.29 -0.25 6.34
C ARG A 405 -36.46 -1.18 6.06
N ALA A 406 -36.40 -1.96 4.99
CA ALA A 406 -37.42 -2.95 4.66
C ALA A 406 -37.43 -4.14 5.66
N ALA A 407 -36.24 -4.50 6.18
CA ALA A 407 -36.12 -5.55 7.20
C ALA A 407 -36.59 -5.10 8.60
N THR A 408 -36.58 -3.81 8.90
CA THR A 408 -37.07 -3.20 10.16
C THR A 408 -38.50 -2.66 10.02
N GLY A 409 -39.40 -3.35 9.31
CA GLY A 409 -40.79 -2.93 9.06
C GLY A 409 -41.45 -2.28 10.28
N PRO A 410 -42.54 -1.46 10.11
CA PRO A 410 -43.15 -0.75 11.22
C PRO A 410 -43.56 -1.73 12.31
N PRO A 411 -43.39 -1.38 13.61
CA PRO A 411 -43.84 -2.26 14.70
C PRO A 411 -45.32 -2.58 14.49
N ALA A 412 -45.65 -3.88 14.49
CA ALA A 412 -47.00 -4.32 14.37
C ALA A 412 -47.86 -3.56 15.39
N GLY A 413 -48.76 -2.71 14.88
CA GLY A 413 -49.60 -1.86 15.70
C GLY A 413 -50.36 -2.67 16.72
N THR A 414 -50.20 -2.33 17.98
CA THR A 414 -51.10 -2.70 19.04
C THR A 414 -52.49 -2.21 18.66
N ARG A 415 -53.37 -3.12 18.26
CA ARG A 415 -54.80 -2.94 18.28
C ARG A 415 -55.35 -3.45 19.60
#